data_0c7a44f2f97e32131ccd4e6682dfe7e2
#
_entry.id   0c7a44f2f97e32131ccd4e6682dfe7e2
#
_cell.length_a   1.000
_cell.length_b   1.000
_cell.length_c   1.000
_cell.angle_alpha   90.00
_cell.angle_beta   90.00
_cell.angle_gamma   90.00
#
_symmetry.space_group_name_H-M   'P 1'
#
loop_
_entity.id
_entity.type
_entity.pdbx_description
1 polymer ?
#
loop_
_entity_poly.entity_id
_entity_poly.type
_entity_poly.pdbx_seq_one_letter_code
_entity_poly.pdbx_strand_id
1 'polypeptide(L)'
;MRIMGLDLGTRTIGVAVSDETSFIARGVETIHRRSLEKDLARLAELVQAEEVGQFVLGYPKNMNGTIGDRARASEEFKTILEERFPSIPVVLWDERLSTVAAEKVLIEADLQRKKRKKIIDMMAAVVILQNYLDSPRRQ
;
A
#
# COMPACT_ATOMS: atom_id res chain seq x y z
N MET A 1 -13.18 -3.13 -11.79
CA MET A 1 -11.76 -3.42 -11.50
C MET A 1 -11.42 -3.05 -10.06
N ARG A 2 -10.51 -3.80 -9.46
CA ARG A 2 -10.11 -3.53 -8.08
C ARG A 2 -8.99 -2.52 -8.00
N ILE A 3 -8.89 -1.88 -6.85
CA ILE A 3 -7.81 -0.94 -6.53
C ILE A 3 -6.86 -1.65 -5.58
N MET A 4 -5.55 -1.57 -5.84
CA MET A 4 -4.53 -2.18 -5.00
C MET A 4 -3.83 -1.10 -4.18
N GLY A 5 -3.83 -1.26 -2.86
CA GLY A 5 -3.09 -0.40 -1.94
C GLY A 5 -1.74 -0.99 -1.63
N LEU A 6 -0.71 -0.16 -1.61
CA LEU A 6 0.66 -0.58 -1.34
C LEU A 6 1.28 0.27 -0.24
N ASP A 7 1.91 -0.41 0.71
CA ASP A 7 2.74 0.22 1.74
C ASP A 7 4.19 -0.20 1.51
N LEU A 8 4.99 0.72 0.97
CA LEU A 8 6.38 0.45 0.62
C LEU A 8 7.29 0.64 1.83
N GLY A 9 7.85 -0.46 2.31
CA GLY A 9 8.86 -0.43 3.36
C GLY A 9 10.26 -0.73 2.81
N THR A 10 11.25 -0.67 3.68
CA THR A 10 12.63 -1.01 3.30
C THR A 10 12.82 -2.50 3.10
N ARG A 11 12.08 -3.33 3.82
CA ARG A 11 12.21 -4.79 3.78
C ARG A 11 10.97 -5.50 3.26
N THR A 12 9.83 -4.84 3.30
CA THR A 12 8.56 -5.44 2.92
C THR A 12 7.71 -4.47 2.11
N ILE A 13 6.78 -5.03 1.34
CA ILE A 13 5.71 -4.26 0.69
C ILE A 13 4.41 -4.89 1.16
N GLY A 14 3.62 -4.11 1.91
CA GLY A 14 2.27 -4.53 2.30
C GLY A 14 1.32 -4.35 1.12
N VAL A 15 0.47 -5.34 0.87
CA VAL A 15 -0.45 -5.33 -0.26
C VAL A 15 -1.88 -5.55 0.21
N ALA A 16 -2.77 -4.67 -0.22
CA ALA A 16 -4.20 -4.79 0.00
C ALA A 16 -4.94 -4.58 -1.31
N VAL A 17 -6.15 -5.10 -1.42
CA VAL A 17 -7.00 -4.83 -2.59
C VAL A 17 -8.40 -4.49 -2.13
N SER A 18 -9.11 -3.72 -2.95
CA SER A 18 -10.51 -3.42 -2.71
C SER A 18 -11.39 -4.55 -3.26
N ASP A 19 -12.64 -4.57 -2.84
CA ASP A 19 -13.68 -5.33 -3.52
C ASP A 19 -13.98 -4.67 -4.88
N GLU A 20 -14.78 -5.33 -5.70
CA GLU A 20 -15.11 -4.81 -7.04
C GLU A 20 -15.88 -3.50 -7.00
N THR A 21 -16.65 -3.27 -5.92
CA THR A 21 -17.43 -2.04 -5.75
C THR A 21 -16.62 -0.88 -5.17
N SER A 22 -15.36 -1.13 -4.80
CA SER A 22 -14.43 -0.13 -4.24
C SER A 22 -14.88 0.46 -2.90
N PHE A 23 -15.52 -0.33 -2.06
CA PHE A 23 -15.94 0.13 -0.73
C PHE A 23 -15.08 -0.40 0.40
N ILE A 24 -14.59 -1.64 0.29
CA ILE A 24 -13.90 -2.32 1.39
C ILE A 24 -12.52 -2.80 0.94
N ALA A 25 -11.51 -2.49 1.74
CA ALA A 25 -10.15 -2.97 1.53
C ALA A 25 -9.91 -4.25 2.36
N ARG A 26 -9.20 -5.21 1.76
CA ARG A 26 -8.74 -6.41 2.45
C ARG A 26 -7.25 -6.63 2.22
N GLY A 27 -6.58 -7.22 3.20
CA GLY A 27 -5.17 -7.55 3.07
C GLY A 27 -4.98 -8.75 2.15
N VAL A 28 -3.95 -8.71 1.33
CA VAL A 28 -3.61 -9.78 0.40
C VAL A 28 -2.35 -10.48 0.82
N GLU A 29 -1.28 -9.72 1.02
CA GLU A 29 0.03 -10.31 1.23
C GLU A 29 1.01 -9.27 1.78
N THR A 30 2.02 -9.74 2.50
CA THR A 30 3.22 -8.96 2.79
C THR A 30 4.34 -9.54 1.93
N ILE A 31 4.81 -8.78 0.96
CA ILE A 31 5.91 -9.21 0.10
C ILE A 31 7.22 -8.93 0.84
N HIS A 32 8.04 -9.96 1.05
CA HIS A 32 9.39 -9.78 1.57
C HIS A 32 10.30 -9.41 0.41
N ARG A 33 10.85 -8.21 0.46
CA ARG A 33 11.63 -7.66 -0.65
C ARG A 33 12.94 -8.43 -0.84
N ARG A 34 13.22 -8.78 -2.08
CA ARG A 34 14.45 -9.48 -2.47
C ARG A 34 15.24 -8.67 -3.48
N SER A 35 14.65 -8.46 -4.65
CA SER A 35 15.19 -7.59 -5.68
C SER A 35 14.01 -6.90 -6.35
N LEU A 36 14.27 -5.78 -7.00
CA LEU A 36 13.22 -5.04 -7.69
C LEU A 36 12.49 -5.93 -8.72
N GLU A 37 13.25 -6.70 -9.49
CA GLU A 37 12.66 -7.59 -10.49
C GLU A 37 11.74 -8.65 -9.89
N LYS A 38 12.16 -9.28 -8.80
CA LYS A 38 11.33 -10.29 -8.13
C LYS A 38 10.10 -9.67 -7.48
N ASP A 39 10.27 -8.50 -6.87
CA ASP A 39 9.17 -7.79 -6.24
C ASP A 39 8.11 -7.39 -7.28
N LEU A 40 8.55 -6.85 -8.41
CA LEU A 40 7.65 -6.47 -9.50
C LEU A 40 6.98 -7.69 -10.15
N ALA A 41 7.71 -8.80 -10.26
CA ALA A 41 7.13 -10.04 -10.79
C ALA A 41 6.01 -10.54 -9.88
N ARG A 42 6.20 -10.47 -8.56
CA ARG A 42 5.14 -10.87 -7.62
C ARG A 42 3.94 -9.93 -7.69
N LEU A 43 4.19 -8.62 -7.79
CA LEU A 43 3.11 -7.65 -7.98
C LEU A 43 2.34 -7.92 -9.26
N ALA A 44 3.03 -8.26 -10.34
CA ALA A 44 2.38 -8.58 -11.62
C ALA A 44 1.44 -9.79 -11.48
N GLU A 45 1.86 -10.82 -10.75
CA GLU A 45 1.00 -11.96 -10.48
C GLU A 45 -0.27 -11.56 -9.71
N LEU A 46 -0.10 -10.72 -8.68
CA LEU A 46 -1.22 -10.25 -7.87
C LEU A 46 -2.15 -9.34 -8.67
N VAL A 47 -1.59 -8.46 -9.49
CA VAL A 47 -2.36 -7.57 -10.37
C VAL A 47 -3.26 -8.39 -11.30
N GLN A 48 -2.73 -9.45 -11.87
CA GLN A 48 -3.49 -10.32 -12.76
C GLN A 48 -4.55 -11.12 -11.99
N ALA A 49 -4.16 -11.72 -10.87
CA ALA A 49 -5.06 -12.56 -10.07
C ALA A 49 -6.24 -11.76 -9.52
N GLU A 50 -6.01 -10.51 -9.11
CA GLU A 50 -7.03 -9.66 -8.50
C GLU A 50 -7.70 -8.69 -9.48
N GLU A 51 -7.30 -8.73 -10.74
CA GLU A 51 -7.83 -7.83 -11.80
C GLU A 51 -7.72 -6.36 -11.40
N VAL A 52 -6.52 -5.95 -11.04
CA VAL A 52 -6.24 -4.59 -10.54
C VAL A 52 -6.23 -3.58 -11.68
N GLY A 53 -6.95 -2.47 -11.48
CA GLY A 53 -7.02 -1.37 -12.46
C GLY A 53 -6.41 -0.07 -11.98
N GLN A 54 -5.98 0.00 -10.72
CA GLN A 54 -5.38 1.21 -10.15
C GLN A 54 -4.52 0.85 -8.94
N PHE A 55 -3.41 1.58 -8.76
CA PHE A 55 -2.59 1.50 -7.54
C PHE A 55 -2.80 2.73 -6.68
N VAL A 56 -2.85 2.52 -5.37
CA VAL A 56 -2.75 3.59 -4.37
C VAL A 56 -1.51 3.29 -3.54
N LEU A 57 -0.51 4.15 -3.64
CA LEU A 57 0.76 3.97 -2.95
C LEU A 57 0.85 4.95 -1.79
N GLY A 58 1.11 4.45 -0.59
CA GLY A 58 1.30 5.28 0.58
C GLY A 58 2.47 6.26 0.37
N TYR A 59 2.29 7.50 0.80
CA TYR A 59 3.27 8.56 0.64
C TYR A 59 3.63 9.13 2.02
N PRO A 60 4.71 8.64 2.64
CA PRO A 60 5.03 8.96 4.04
C PRO A 60 5.83 10.27 4.16
N LYS A 61 5.16 11.40 4.00
CA LYS A 61 5.77 12.71 4.24
C LYS A 61 6.09 12.90 5.72
N ASN A 62 7.06 13.76 6.02
CA ASN A 62 7.32 14.19 7.39
C ASN A 62 6.11 14.96 7.93
N MET A 63 5.96 15.02 9.24
CA MET A 63 4.82 15.66 9.88
C MET A 63 4.65 17.14 9.50
N ASN A 64 5.75 17.82 9.21
CA ASN A 64 5.73 19.22 8.76
C ASN A 64 5.48 19.39 7.25
N GLY A 65 5.19 18.29 6.54
CA GLY A 65 4.92 18.32 5.10
C GLY A 65 6.14 18.23 4.21
N THR A 66 7.35 18.19 4.77
CA THR A 66 8.56 18.05 3.97
C THR A 66 8.74 16.61 3.46
N ILE A 67 9.50 16.48 2.38
CA ILE A 67 9.75 15.20 1.73
C ILE A 67 11.07 14.62 2.25
N GLY A 68 10.98 13.49 2.97
CA GLY A 68 12.15 12.75 3.43
C GLY A 68 12.50 11.59 2.51
N ASP A 69 13.46 10.77 2.94
CA ASP A 69 13.96 9.66 2.13
C ASP A 69 12.89 8.62 1.80
N ARG A 70 12.00 8.33 2.74
CA ARG A 70 10.93 7.36 2.52
C ARG A 70 9.90 7.86 1.51
N ALA A 71 9.59 9.14 1.56
CA ALA A 71 8.67 9.74 0.60
C ALA A 71 9.29 9.76 -0.81
N ARG A 72 10.59 10.05 -0.90
CA ARG A 72 11.31 9.97 -2.18
C ARG A 72 11.32 8.55 -2.74
N ALA A 73 11.52 7.56 -1.88
CA ALA A 73 11.46 6.15 -2.29
C ALA A 73 10.09 5.81 -2.88
N SER A 74 9.02 6.34 -2.30
CA SER A 74 7.66 6.15 -2.84
C SER A 74 7.49 6.84 -4.20
N GLU A 75 8.04 8.04 -4.36
CA GLU A 75 8.00 8.74 -5.65
C GLU A 75 8.73 7.95 -6.73
N GLU A 76 9.90 7.41 -6.40
CA GLU A 76 10.69 6.57 -7.31
C GLU A 76 9.93 5.29 -7.67
N PHE A 77 9.32 4.66 -6.68
CA PHE A 77 8.56 3.44 -6.88
C PHE A 77 7.32 3.69 -7.74
N LYS A 78 6.68 4.85 -7.58
CA LYS A 78 5.58 5.25 -8.45
C LYS A 78 6.01 5.26 -9.91
N THR A 79 7.15 5.86 -10.21
CA THR A 79 7.70 5.90 -11.56
C THR A 79 7.96 4.50 -12.10
N ILE A 80 8.54 3.62 -11.28
CA ILE A 80 8.80 2.23 -11.63
C ILE A 80 7.50 1.49 -11.94
N LEU A 81 6.47 1.68 -11.11
CA LEU A 81 5.17 1.06 -11.33
C LEU A 81 4.53 1.55 -12.64
N GLU A 82 4.62 2.84 -12.91
CA GLU A 82 4.08 3.42 -14.14
C GLU A 82 4.76 2.87 -15.39
N GLU A 83 6.06 2.63 -15.31
CA GLU A 83 6.81 2.04 -16.41
C GLU A 83 6.48 0.57 -16.62
N ARG A 84 6.36 -0.18 -15.53
CA ARG A 84 6.09 -1.61 -15.58
C ARG A 84 4.62 -1.91 -15.92
N PHE A 85 3.70 -1.08 -15.44
CA PHE A 85 2.26 -1.24 -15.63
C PHE A 85 1.66 0.02 -16.26
N PRO A 86 1.98 0.30 -17.53
CA PRO A 86 1.62 1.58 -18.15
C PRO A 86 0.14 1.84 -18.28
N SER A 87 -0.70 0.80 -18.21
CA SER A 87 -2.15 0.94 -18.28
C SER A 87 -2.80 1.15 -16.91
N ILE A 88 -2.02 1.08 -15.81
CA ILE A 88 -2.55 1.17 -14.46
C ILE A 88 -2.08 2.47 -13.81
N PRO A 89 -2.98 3.44 -13.54
CA PRO A 89 -2.59 4.68 -12.88
C PRO A 89 -2.14 4.44 -11.44
N VAL A 90 -1.21 5.26 -10.97
CA VAL A 90 -0.69 5.21 -9.60
C VAL A 90 -1.00 6.53 -8.91
N VAL A 91 -1.70 6.45 -7.79
CA VAL A 91 -2.02 7.61 -6.95
C VAL A 91 -1.14 7.54 -5.70
N LEU A 92 -0.47 8.64 -5.36
CA LEU A 92 0.22 8.77 -4.09
C LEU A 92 -0.78 9.28 -3.05
N TRP A 93 -0.87 8.57 -1.92
CA TRP A 93 -1.77 8.93 -0.84
C TRP A 93 -0.97 9.36 0.38
N ASP A 94 -1.14 10.63 0.81
CA ASP A 94 -0.44 11.18 1.97
C ASP A 94 -0.88 10.46 3.24
N GLU A 95 0.03 9.69 3.84
CA GLU A 95 -0.26 8.89 5.04
C GLU A 95 -0.57 9.76 6.27
N ARG A 96 -0.21 11.03 6.26
CA ARG A 96 -0.60 11.96 7.34
C ARG A 96 -2.12 12.16 7.41
N LEU A 97 -2.82 11.86 6.31
CA LEU A 97 -4.27 11.96 6.23
C LEU A 97 -4.96 10.68 6.71
N SER A 98 -4.20 9.70 7.18
CA SER A 98 -4.71 8.40 7.59
C SER A 98 -4.47 8.12 9.06
N THR A 99 -5.12 7.07 9.58
CA THR A 99 -4.96 6.62 10.95
C THR A 99 -4.01 5.42 11.06
N VAL A 100 -3.10 5.26 10.10
CA VAL A 100 -2.20 4.09 10.02
C VAL A 100 -1.46 3.84 11.33
N ALA A 101 -0.89 4.88 11.93
CA ALA A 101 -0.14 4.74 13.18
C ALA A 101 -1.03 4.28 14.33
N ALA A 102 -2.23 4.85 14.45
CA ALA A 102 -3.18 4.49 15.49
C ALA A 102 -3.67 3.05 15.32
N GLU A 103 -3.97 2.66 14.08
CA GLU A 103 -4.40 1.30 13.78
C GLU A 103 -3.31 0.27 14.09
N LYS A 104 -2.06 0.59 13.78
CA LYS A 104 -0.93 -0.28 14.13
C LYS A 104 -0.81 -0.50 15.63
N VAL A 105 -0.99 0.54 16.42
CA VAL A 105 -0.96 0.45 17.89
C VAL A 105 -2.05 -0.48 18.41
N LEU A 106 -3.26 -0.36 17.90
CA LEU A 106 -4.39 -1.21 18.30
C LEU A 106 -4.15 -2.68 17.93
N ILE A 107 -3.62 -2.93 16.75
CA ILE A 107 -3.29 -4.29 16.30
C ILE A 107 -2.20 -4.89 17.18
N GLU A 108 -1.17 -4.12 17.52
CA GLU A 108 -0.08 -4.56 18.37
C GLU A 108 -0.53 -4.95 19.78
N ALA A 109 -1.58 -4.31 20.29
CA ALA A 109 -2.10 -4.63 21.61
C ALA A 109 -2.77 -6.02 21.66
N ASP A 110 -3.28 -6.51 20.54
CA ASP A 110 -4.12 -7.72 20.51
C ASP A 110 -3.45 -8.97 19.92
N LEU A 111 -2.26 -8.86 19.31
CA LEU A 111 -1.66 -9.96 18.57
C LEU A 111 -0.33 -10.44 19.16
N GLN A 112 -0.05 -11.73 18.98
CA GLN A 112 1.25 -12.31 19.34
C GLN A 112 2.35 -11.79 18.40
N ARG A 113 3.55 -11.65 18.96
CA ARG A 113 4.64 -10.91 18.33
C ARG A 113 5.01 -11.29 16.89
N LYS A 114 5.08 -12.57 16.55
CA LYS A 114 5.45 -13.02 15.20
C LYS A 114 4.32 -12.83 14.18
N LYS A 115 3.10 -13.15 14.60
CA LYS A 115 1.92 -12.94 13.77
C LYS A 115 1.61 -11.47 13.60
N ARG A 116 1.89 -10.68 14.63
CA ARG A 116 1.70 -9.24 14.70
C ARG A 116 2.42 -8.52 13.56
N LYS A 117 3.71 -8.82 13.36
CA LYS A 117 4.52 -8.13 12.37
C LYS A 117 4.02 -8.33 10.93
N LYS A 118 3.69 -9.58 10.55
CA LYS A 118 3.15 -9.88 9.22
C LYS A 118 1.83 -9.17 8.97
N ILE A 119 0.96 -9.18 9.96
CA ILE A 119 -0.37 -8.57 9.86
C ILE A 119 -0.27 -7.05 9.84
N ILE A 120 0.64 -6.46 10.64
CA ILE A 120 0.82 -5.00 10.68
C ILE A 120 1.25 -4.46 9.33
N ASP A 121 2.23 -5.11 8.67
CA ASP A 121 2.70 -4.66 7.36
C ASP A 121 1.58 -4.70 6.31
N MET A 122 0.79 -5.77 6.32
CA MET A 122 -0.35 -5.91 5.44
C MET A 122 -1.47 -4.94 5.81
N MET A 123 -1.73 -4.78 7.12
CA MET A 123 -2.78 -3.90 7.62
C MET A 123 -2.48 -2.42 7.37
N ALA A 124 -1.22 -2.03 7.31
CA ALA A 124 -0.86 -0.67 6.91
C ALA A 124 -1.36 -0.39 5.49
N ALA A 125 -1.20 -1.35 4.57
CA ALA A 125 -1.73 -1.22 3.22
C ALA A 125 -3.26 -1.17 3.22
N VAL A 126 -3.91 -1.97 4.05
CA VAL A 126 -5.38 -1.95 4.21
C VAL A 126 -5.85 -0.57 4.65
N VAL A 127 -5.21 0.00 5.67
CA VAL A 127 -5.61 1.31 6.21
C VAL A 127 -5.39 2.41 5.17
N ILE A 128 -4.25 2.40 4.48
CA ILE A 128 -3.97 3.35 3.39
C ILE A 128 -5.07 3.28 2.33
N LEU A 129 -5.36 2.07 1.88
CA LEU A 129 -6.37 1.87 0.84
C LEU A 129 -7.76 2.25 1.33
N GLN A 130 -8.15 1.83 2.54
CA GLN A 130 -9.48 2.13 3.07
C GLN A 130 -9.68 3.65 3.23
N ASN A 131 -8.67 4.36 3.71
CA ASN A 131 -8.75 5.82 3.81
C ASN A 131 -8.92 6.47 2.44
N TYR A 132 -8.24 5.95 1.43
CA TYR A 132 -8.42 6.42 0.05
C TYR A 132 -9.84 6.14 -0.44
N LEU A 133 -10.36 4.93 -0.22
CA LEU A 133 -11.71 4.54 -0.66
C LEU A 133 -12.79 5.40 0.00
N ASP A 134 -12.59 5.78 1.25
CA ASP A 134 -13.54 6.62 2.00
C ASP A 134 -13.39 8.11 1.69
N SER A 135 -12.37 8.48 0.94
CA SER A 135 -12.06 9.89 0.67
C SER A 135 -13.04 10.50 -0.34
N PRO A 136 -13.55 11.72 -0.09
CA PRO A 136 -14.38 12.43 -1.06
C PRO A 136 -13.65 12.78 -2.36
N ARG A 137 -12.32 12.86 -2.33
CA ARG A 137 -11.52 13.19 -3.53
C ARG A 137 -11.53 12.10 -4.58
N ARG A 138 -11.89 10.89 -4.20
CA ARG A 138 -11.97 9.75 -5.10
C ARG A 138 -13.16 9.85 -6.05
N GLN A 139 -14.17 10.53 -5.64
CA GLN A 139 -15.44 10.61 -6.37
C GLN A 139 -15.43 11.71 -7.45
#